data_bc5ae3e84030f91aada63cd717da6b05
#
_entry.id   bc5ae3e84030f91aada63cd717da6b05
#
_cell.length_a   1.000
_cell.length_b   1.000
_cell.length_c   1.000
_cell.angle_alpha   90.00
_cell.angle_beta   90.00
_cell.angle_gamma   90.00
#
_symmetry.space_group_name_H-M   'P 1'
#
loop_
_entity.id
_entity.type
_entity.pdbx_description
1 polymer ?
#
loop_
_entity_poly.entity_id
_entity_poly.type
_entity_poly.pdbx_seq_one_letter_code
_entity_poly.pdbx_strand_id
1 'polypeptide(L)'
;MKKEQIKGSLSLFLAAIIWGAAFVAQSVGMDYVGPFTFNCVRTLIGGIVLIPCIAFLNRGKVRKKTNFTEKKRLLLGGICCGVALATGSTLQQFGIMYTTVGKAGFITAFYIIIVPILGLFLGKKCGLSVWISVVIALAGLYFLCITDGFSIGKGDIYVFLGAIAFSIHILVIDYFTQFNDGVKMSCIQFFVCGILCFVPMMLFEHPEISMILLAWKPILYAGVMSCGVAYTLQIVGQKNMNPTVASLILSLESVTSVIAGFLVLHQNLSHRELIGCGLMFIAIVLAQL
;
A
#
# COMPACT_ATOMS: atom_id res chain seq x y z
N MET A 1 -18.03 2.95 -18.93
CA MET A 1 -17.91 3.06 -17.46
C MET A 1 -17.69 1.69 -16.81
N LYS A 2 -18.60 0.72 -16.87
CA LYS A 2 -18.41 -0.60 -16.17
C LYS A 2 -17.09 -1.32 -16.50
N LYS A 3 -16.63 -1.34 -17.76
CA LYS A 3 -15.41 -2.06 -18.16
C LYS A 3 -14.12 -1.45 -17.55
N GLU A 4 -14.06 -0.12 -17.43
CA GLU A 4 -12.89 0.57 -16.81
C GLU A 4 -12.90 0.36 -15.28
N GLN A 5 -14.07 0.38 -14.64
CA GLN A 5 -14.18 0.10 -13.20
C GLN A 5 -13.77 -1.34 -12.88
N ILE A 6 -14.20 -2.32 -13.67
CA ILE A 6 -13.80 -3.73 -13.50
C ILE A 6 -12.27 -3.89 -13.62
N LYS A 7 -11.65 -3.24 -14.62
CA LYS A 7 -10.19 -3.27 -14.77
C LYS A 7 -9.50 -2.62 -13.58
N GLY A 8 -10.01 -1.49 -13.09
CA GLY A 8 -9.50 -0.82 -11.89
C GLY A 8 -9.59 -1.72 -10.66
N SER A 9 -10.77 -2.32 -10.40
CA SER A 9 -10.98 -3.25 -9.28
C SER A 9 -10.04 -4.46 -9.36
N LEU A 10 -9.85 -5.04 -10.54
CA LEU A 10 -8.92 -6.16 -10.72
C LEU A 10 -7.46 -5.74 -10.45
N SER A 11 -7.06 -4.54 -10.90
CA SER A 11 -5.73 -4.01 -10.62
C SER A 11 -5.49 -3.83 -9.12
N LEU A 12 -6.48 -3.28 -8.39
CA LEU A 12 -6.41 -3.11 -6.93
C LEU A 12 -6.41 -4.45 -6.19
N PHE A 13 -7.19 -5.42 -6.66
CA PHE A 13 -7.20 -6.77 -6.11
C PHE A 13 -5.84 -7.45 -6.24
N LEU A 14 -5.21 -7.36 -7.42
CA LEU A 14 -3.85 -7.88 -7.63
C LEU A 14 -2.83 -7.14 -6.74
N ALA A 15 -2.95 -5.83 -6.58
CA ALA A 15 -2.11 -5.06 -5.67
C ALA A 15 -2.24 -5.55 -4.22
N ALA A 16 -3.48 -5.80 -3.75
CA ALA A 16 -3.75 -6.31 -2.41
C ALA A 16 -3.13 -7.70 -2.18
N ILE A 17 -3.19 -8.61 -3.17
CA ILE A 17 -2.53 -9.91 -3.08
C ILE A 17 -1.01 -9.75 -2.92
N ILE A 18 -0.39 -8.91 -3.73
CA ILE A 18 1.05 -8.67 -3.68
C ILE A 18 1.46 -8.07 -2.35
N TRP A 19 0.67 -7.12 -1.82
CA TRP A 19 0.97 -6.48 -0.54
C TRP A 19 0.77 -7.39 0.65
N GLY A 20 -0.24 -8.26 0.63
CA GLY A 20 -0.41 -9.25 1.68
C GLY A 20 0.83 -10.14 1.83
N ALA A 21 1.38 -10.63 0.72
CA ALA A 21 2.65 -11.37 0.74
C ALA A 21 3.85 -10.47 1.12
N ALA A 22 3.79 -9.16 0.79
CA ALA A 22 4.86 -8.23 1.14
C ALA A 22 4.99 -7.99 2.65
N PHE A 23 3.94 -8.16 3.45
CA PHE A 23 4.04 -8.09 4.92
C PHE A 23 5.00 -9.15 5.46
N VAL A 24 4.97 -10.37 4.91
CA VAL A 24 5.94 -11.43 5.28
C VAL A 24 7.35 -11.02 4.88
N ALA A 25 7.54 -10.51 3.66
CA ALA A 25 8.85 -10.04 3.20
C ALA A 25 9.36 -8.87 4.06
N GLN A 26 8.49 -7.95 4.46
CA GLN A 26 8.83 -6.84 5.34
C GLN A 26 9.26 -7.33 6.74
N SER A 27 8.55 -8.30 7.31
CA SER A 27 8.89 -8.90 8.60
C SER A 27 10.25 -9.59 8.55
N VAL A 28 10.47 -10.48 7.58
CA VAL A 28 11.77 -11.17 7.38
C VAL A 28 12.90 -10.18 7.10
N GLY A 29 12.63 -9.09 6.39
CA GLY A 29 13.63 -8.06 6.13
C GLY A 29 14.17 -7.39 7.39
N MET A 30 13.34 -7.28 8.44
CA MET A 30 13.75 -6.66 9.73
C MET A 30 14.73 -7.51 10.54
N ASP A 31 14.89 -8.77 10.20
CA ASP A 31 15.93 -9.63 10.82
C ASP A 31 17.35 -9.26 10.37
N TYR A 32 17.46 -8.51 9.26
CA TYR A 32 18.75 -8.18 8.64
C TYR A 32 19.06 -6.69 8.62
N VAL A 33 18.06 -5.84 8.36
CA VAL A 33 18.27 -4.40 8.15
C VAL A 33 17.21 -3.57 8.85
N GLY A 34 17.55 -2.33 9.19
CA GLY A 34 16.61 -1.41 9.84
C GLY A 34 15.50 -0.91 8.89
N PRO A 35 14.43 -0.30 9.47
CA PRO A 35 13.26 0.19 8.73
C PRO A 35 13.57 1.19 7.62
N PHE A 36 14.47 2.14 7.87
CA PHE A 36 14.88 3.14 6.88
C PHE A 36 15.69 2.52 5.76
N THR A 37 16.61 1.60 6.08
CA THR A 37 17.43 0.87 5.10
C THR A 37 16.53 0.04 4.19
N PHE A 38 15.60 -0.73 4.77
CA PHE A 38 14.68 -1.54 3.99
C PHE A 38 13.82 -0.68 3.06
N ASN A 39 13.23 0.40 3.57
CA ASN A 39 12.39 1.29 2.77
C ASN A 39 13.18 2.05 1.71
N CYS A 40 14.37 2.53 2.01
CA CYS A 40 15.24 3.20 1.05
C CYS A 40 15.57 2.27 -0.13
N VAL A 41 16.10 1.09 0.15
CA VAL A 41 16.58 0.18 -0.90
C VAL A 41 15.42 -0.35 -1.74
N ARG A 42 14.30 -0.80 -1.11
CA ARG A 42 13.16 -1.33 -1.87
C ARG A 42 12.51 -0.29 -2.77
N THR A 43 12.40 0.97 -2.31
CA THR A 43 11.76 2.02 -3.12
C THR A 43 12.64 2.50 -4.25
N LEU A 44 13.96 2.59 -4.05
CA LEU A 44 14.90 2.87 -5.12
C LEU A 44 14.87 1.76 -6.20
N ILE A 45 14.84 0.49 -5.80
CA ILE A 45 14.66 -0.64 -6.75
C ILE A 45 13.34 -0.47 -7.52
N GLY A 46 12.23 -0.17 -6.83
CA GLY A 46 10.93 0.07 -7.46
C GLY A 46 10.98 1.20 -8.50
N GLY A 47 11.63 2.32 -8.15
CA GLY A 47 11.84 3.44 -9.07
C GLY A 47 12.67 3.06 -10.30
N ILE A 48 13.77 2.35 -10.09
CA ILE A 48 14.67 1.88 -11.17
C ILE A 48 13.93 0.92 -12.12
N VAL A 49 13.17 -0.02 -11.59
CA VAL A 49 12.39 -0.99 -12.39
C VAL A 49 11.32 -0.28 -13.25
N LEU A 50 10.75 0.82 -12.78
CA LEU A 50 9.75 1.55 -13.55
C LEU A 50 10.34 2.36 -14.72
N ILE A 51 11.62 2.72 -14.72
CA ILE A 51 12.26 3.46 -15.83
C ILE A 51 12.13 2.71 -17.15
N PRO A 52 12.59 1.45 -17.29
CA PRO A 52 12.42 0.70 -18.52
C PRO A 52 10.95 0.40 -18.84
N CYS A 53 10.08 0.22 -17.84
CA CYS A 53 8.63 0.06 -18.05
C CYS A 53 8.03 1.30 -18.70
N ILE A 54 8.37 2.50 -18.22
CA ILE A 54 7.92 3.77 -18.80
C ILE A 54 8.45 3.93 -20.23
N ALA A 55 9.70 3.59 -20.48
CA ALA A 55 10.29 3.65 -21.82
C ALA A 55 9.56 2.71 -22.79
N PHE A 56 9.25 1.48 -22.35
CA PHE A 56 8.51 0.50 -23.14
C PHE A 56 7.07 0.94 -23.43
N LEU A 57 6.32 1.43 -22.42
CA LEU A 57 4.94 1.91 -22.57
C LEU A 57 4.82 3.15 -23.46
N ASN A 58 5.90 3.92 -23.63
CA ASN A 58 5.96 5.08 -24.50
C ASN A 58 6.47 4.74 -25.92
N ARG A 59 6.87 3.50 -26.18
CA ARG A 59 7.35 3.05 -27.51
C ARG A 59 6.19 3.15 -28.52
N GLY A 60 6.42 3.82 -29.61
CA GLY A 60 5.40 4.01 -30.65
C GLY A 60 4.37 5.10 -30.40
N LYS A 61 4.37 5.75 -29.23
CA LYS A 61 3.50 6.90 -28.97
C LYS A 61 4.16 8.19 -29.46
N VAL A 62 3.41 8.99 -30.24
CA VAL A 62 3.86 10.35 -30.62
C VAL A 62 4.12 11.15 -29.35
N ARG A 63 5.33 11.65 -29.18
CA ARG A 63 5.74 12.45 -28.01
C ARG A 63 4.91 13.74 -27.98
N LYS A 64 3.81 13.77 -27.24
CA LYS A 64 3.08 15.01 -26.96
C LYS A 64 4.04 15.97 -26.25
N LYS A 65 4.20 17.19 -26.80
CA LYS A 65 4.91 18.25 -26.05
C LYS A 65 4.13 18.53 -24.78
N THR A 66 4.67 18.10 -23.65
CA THR A 66 4.11 18.38 -22.32
C THR A 66 4.41 19.83 -21.94
N ASN A 67 3.39 20.59 -21.60
CA ASN A 67 3.52 21.97 -21.14
C ASN A 67 4.23 22.01 -19.77
N PHE A 68 4.85 23.14 -19.46
CA PHE A 68 5.55 23.35 -18.17
C PHE A 68 4.63 23.09 -16.98
N THR A 69 3.35 23.51 -17.06
CA THR A 69 2.33 23.29 -16.01
C THR A 69 2.04 21.82 -15.78
N GLU A 70 1.97 21.00 -16.84
CA GLU A 70 1.75 19.54 -16.72
C GLU A 70 2.94 18.86 -16.07
N LYS A 71 4.18 19.24 -16.41
CA LYS A 71 5.40 18.72 -15.78
C LYS A 71 5.44 19.07 -14.29
N LYS A 72 5.15 20.33 -13.95
CA LYS A 72 5.09 20.80 -12.55
C LYS A 72 4.05 20.03 -11.75
N ARG A 73 2.86 19.79 -12.32
CA ARG A 73 1.77 19.03 -11.67
C ARG A 73 2.15 17.57 -11.46
N LEU A 74 2.78 16.94 -12.45
CA LEU A 74 3.28 15.56 -12.33
C LEU A 74 4.33 15.45 -11.23
N LEU A 75 5.29 16.36 -11.21
CA LEU A 75 6.34 16.39 -10.19
C LEU A 75 5.74 16.61 -8.79
N LEU A 76 4.83 17.57 -8.64
CA LEU A 76 4.16 17.84 -7.37
C LEU A 76 3.35 16.62 -6.89
N GLY A 77 2.60 15.97 -7.79
CA GLY A 77 1.86 14.74 -7.47
C GLY A 77 2.78 13.62 -7.00
N GLY A 78 3.90 13.40 -7.71
CA GLY A 78 4.90 12.41 -7.31
C GLY A 78 5.58 12.73 -5.98
N ILE A 79 5.87 14.01 -5.70
CA ILE A 79 6.45 14.45 -4.40
C ILE A 79 5.44 14.24 -3.27
N CYS A 80 4.19 14.70 -3.43
CA CYS A 80 3.15 14.52 -2.39
C CYS A 80 2.90 13.03 -2.10
N CYS A 81 2.79 12.20 -3.14
CA CYS A 81 2.67 10.75 -2.97
C CYS A 81 3.92 10.17 -2.29
N GLY A 82 5.11 10.59 -2.68
CA GLY A 82 6.37 10.11 -2.12
C GLY A 82 6.55 10.44 -0.64
N VAL A 83 6.17 11.65 -0.22
CA VAL A 83 6.19 12.06 1.20
C VAL A 83 5.20 11.24 2.01
N ALA A 84 3.95 11.11 1.54
CA ALA A 84 2.93 10.31 2.23
C ALA A 84 3.35 8.82 2.30
N LEU A 85 3.92 8.28 1.21
CA LEU A 85 4.46 6.93 1.16
C LEU A 85 5.63 6.74 2.13
N ALA A 86 6.60 7.65 2.16
CA ALA A 86 7.75 7.58 3.06
C ALA A 86 7.30 7.57 4.52
N THR A 87 6.36 8.45 4.89
CA THR A 87 5.80 8.52 6.23
C THR A 87 5.06 7.24 6.59
N GLY A 88 4.11 6.81 5.74
CA GLY A 88 3.29 5.62 5.99
C GLY A 88 4.11 4.34 6.05
N SER A 89 5.00 4.13 5.08
CA SER A 89 5.83 2.92 5.03
C SER A 89 6.86 2.85 6.15
N THR A 90 7.42 3.97 6.57
CA THR A 90 8.38 3.99 7.69
C THR A 90 7.67 3.70 9.01
N LEU A 91 6.55 4.34 9.28
CA LEU A 91 5.74 4.06 10.48
C LEU A 91 5.26 2.61 10.52
N GLN A 92 4.78 2.09 9.40
CA GLN A 92 4.38 0.68 9.29
C GLN A 92 5.56 -0.25 9.55
N GLN A 93 6.74 0.04 8.98
CA GLN A 93 7.92 -0.80 9.13
C GLN A 93 8.43 -0.82 10.58
N PHE A 94 8.44 0.34 11.27
CA PHE A 94 8.70 0.37 12.71
C PHE A 94 7.66 -0.40 13.50
N GLY A 95 6.39 -0.34 13.09
CA GLY A 95 5.33 -1.10 13.74
C GLY A 95 5.52 -2.61 13.63
N ILE A 96 5.88 -3.11 12.45
CA ILE A 96 6.12 -4.53 12.18
C ILE A 96 7.24 -5.13 13.07
N MET A 97 8.21 -4.32 13.51
CA MET A 97 9.23 -4.77 14.47
C MET A 97 8.66 -5.14 15.86
N TYR A 98 7.48 -4.62 16.22
CA TYR A 98 6.91 -4.75 17.57
C TYR A 98 5.52 -5.39 17.58
N THR A 99 4.99 -5.79 16.43
CA THR A 99 3.68 -6.44 16.32
C THR A 99 3.71 -7.58 15.30
N THR A 100 2.69 -8.43 15.29
CA THR A 100 2.60 -9.53 14.33
C THR A 100 2.19 -9.05 12.94
N VAL A 101 2.55 -9.81 11.91
CA VAL A 101 2.21 -9.52 10.51
C VAL A 101 0.70 -9.38 10.31
N GLY A 102 -0.10 -10.29 10.89
CA GLY A 102 -1.56 -10.22 10.82
C GLY A 102 -2.13 -8.98 11.50
N LYS A 103 -1.62 -8.63 12.69
CA LYS A 103 -2.07 -7.44 13.43
C LYS A 103 -1.65 -6.14 12.72
N ALA A 104 -0.45 -6.09 12.12
CA ALA A 104 -0.02 -4.98 11.29
C ALA A 104 -0.94 -4.81 10.06
N GLY A 105 -1.28 -5.90 9.37
CA GLY A 105 -2.23 -5.86 8.27
C GLY A 105 -3.62 -5.36 8.68
N PHE A 106 -4.14 -5.83 9.84
CA PHE A 106 -5.40 -5.36 10.42
C PHE A 106 -5.40 -3.85 10.66
N ILE A 107 -4.39 -3.37 11.40
CA ILE A 107 -4.34 -1.96 11.79
C ILE A 107 -4.09 -1.07 10.57
N THR A 108 -3.27 -1.50 9.61
CA THR A 108 -3.09 -0.79 8.35
C THR A 108 -4.42 -0.63 7.62
N ALA A 109 -5.24 -1.67 7.56
CA ALA A 109 -6.54 -1.64 6.87
C ALA A 109 -7.57 -0.68 7.50
N PHE A 110 -7.29 -0.06 8.66
CA PHE A 110 -8.14 1.03 9.19
C PHE A 110 -8.26 2.22 8.24
N TYR A 111 -7.42 2.30 7.20
CA TYR A 111 -7.64 3.30 6.14
C TYR A 111 -9.03 3.16 5.48
N ILE A 112 -9.72 2.01 5.57
CA ILE A 112 -11.11 1.85 5.09
C ILE A 112 -12.11 2.77 5.79
N ILE A 113 -11.82 3.18 7.02
CA ILE A 113 -12.61 4.16 7.79
C ILE A 113 -12.05 5.58 7.57
N ILE A 114 -10.74 5.71 7.61
CA ILE A 114 -10.06 7.01 7.58
C ILE A 114 -10.25 7.69 6.22
N VAL A 115 -10.14 6.92 5.12
CA VAL A 115 -10.30 7.45 3.75
C VAL A 115 -11.69 8.06 3.52
N PRO A 116 -12.83 7.40 3.80
CA PRO A 116 -14.13 8.03 3.62
C PRO A 116 -14.34 9.23 4.55
N ILE A 117 -13.87 9.18 5.79
CA ILE A 117 -13.97 10.31 6.73
C ILE A 117 -13.21 11.53 6.17
N LEU A 118 -11.94 11.36 5.81
CA LEU A 118 -11.15 12.44 5.19
C LEU A 118 -11.75 12.86 3.84
N GLY A 119 -12.29 11.92 3.08
CA GLY A 119 -12.94 12.17 1.80
C GLY A 119 -14.16 13.07 1.92
N LEU A 120 -14.95 12.97 3.01
CA LEU A 120 -16.08 13.88 3.25
C LEU A 120 -15.62 15.35 3.35
N PHE A 121 -14.51 15.63 4.03
CA PHE A 121 -13.93 16.98 4.10
C PHE A 121 -13.45 17.50 2.74
N LEU A 122 -13.14 16.59 1.81
CA LEU A 122 -12.77 16.91 0.43
C LEU A 122 -13.97 16.92 -0.53
N GLY A 123 -15.20 16.90 -0.01
CA GLY A 123 -16.44 16.90 -0.80
C GLY A 123 -16.74 15.57 -1.53
N LYS A 124 -16.03 14.49 -1.21
CA LYS A 124 -16.35 13.16 -1.75
C LYS A 124 -17.56 12.59 -1.02
N LYS A 125 -18.55 12.12 -1.78
CA LYS A 125 -19.75 11.50 -1.20
C LYS A 125 -19.67 9.98 -1.35
N CYS A 126 -20.06 9.27 -0.31
CA CYS A 126 -20.19 7.82 -0.30
C CYS A 126 -21.65 7.44 -0.10
N GLY A 127 -22.13 6.48 -0.89
CA GLY A 127 -23.48 5.91 -0.72
C GLY A 127 -23.61 5.10 0.57
N LEU A 128 -24.84 4.85 1.00
CA LEU A 128 -25.11 4.06 2.20
C LEU A 128 -24.55 2.63 2.09
N SER A 129 -24.58 2.01 0.90
CA SER A 129 -24.01 0.68 0.66
C SER A 129 -22.52 0.63 0.99
N VAL A 130 -21.78 1.69 0.66
CA VAL A 130 -20.34 1.80 0.96
C VAL A 130 -20.10 1.87 2.47
N TRP A 131 -20.91 2.64 3.23
CA TRP A 131 -20.81 2.70 4.69
C TRP A 131 -21.16 1.37 5.36
N ILE A 132 -22.19 0.67 4.89
CA ILE A 132 -22.52 -0.68 5.36
C ILE A 132 -21.34 -1.62 5.06
N SER A 133 -20.74 -1.54 3.89
CA SER A 133 -19.57 -2.34 3.52
C SER A 133 -18.37 -2.06 4.44
N VAL A 134 -18.13 -0.82 4.82
CA VAL A 134 -17.08 -0.45 5.79
C VAL A 134 -17.31 -1.12 7.14
N VAL A 135 -18.54 -1.12 7.63
CA VAL A 135 -18.89 -1.78 8.92
C VAL A 135 -18.69 -3.30 8.84
N ILE A 136 -19.13 -3.94 7.75
CA ILE A 136 -18.94 -5.37 7.53
C ILE A 136 -17.45 -5.71 7.41
N ALA A 137 -16.67 -4.87 6.67
CA ALA A 137 -15.23 -5.06 6.54
C ALA A 137 -14.50 -4.95 7.87
N LEU A 138 -14.89 -4.00 8.72
CA LEU A 138 -14.35 -3.87 10.08
C LEU A 138 -14.62 -5.10 10.94
N ALA A 139 -15.85 -5.63 10.89
CA ALA A 139 -16.18 -6.88 11.57
C ALA A 139 -15.32 -8.04 11.02
N GLY A 140 -15.17 -8.13 9.70
CA GLY A 140 -14.30 -9.12 9.05
C GLY A 140 -12.84 -9.02 9.50
N LEU A 141 -12.29 -7.81 9.52
CA LEU A 141 -10.93 -7.54 10.00
C LEU A 141 -10.76 -7.89 11.48
N TYR A 142 -11.75 -7.61 12.31
CA TYR A 142 -11.74 -8.01 13.73
C TYR A 142 -11.65 -9.52 13.89
N PHE A 143 -12.49 -10.28 13.18
CA PHE A 143 -12.45 -11.74 13.22
C PHE A 143 -11.14 -12.31 12.64
N LEU A 144 -10.58 -11.66 11.62
CA LEU A 144 -9.37 -12.11 10.95
C LEU A 144 -8.11 -11.97 11.79
N CYS A 145 -7.98 -10.88 12.55
CA CYS A 145 -6.68 -10.47 13.08
C CYS A 145 -6.59 -10.43 14.61
N ILE A 146 -7.71 -10.52 15.34
CA ILE A 146 -7.69 -10.50 16.80
C ILE A 146 -7.95 -11.91 17.33
N THR A 147 -6.87 -12.64 17.65
CA THR A 147 -6.95 -14.02 18.14
C THR A 147 -6.87 -14.14 19.67
N ASP A 148 -6.01 -13.36 20.34
CA ASP A 148 -5.66 -13.56 21.75
C ASP A 148 -5.81 -12.27 22.61
N GLY A 149 -7.04 -11.78 22.73
CA GLY A 149 -7.31 -10.58 23.54
C GLY A 149 -6.81 -9.28 22.89
N PHE A 150 -7.46 -8.17 23.24
CA PHE A 150 -7.12 -6.86 22.67
C PHE A 150 -6.12 -6.15 23.58
N SER A 151 -4.83 -6.20 23.22
CA SER A 151 -3.80 -5.37 23.85
C SER A 151 -3.19 -4.43 22.81
N ILE A 152 -3.13 -3.13 23.12
CA ILE A 152 -2.50 -2.15 22.25
C ILE A 152 -1.02 -1.99 22.66
N GLY A 153 -0.13 -2.42 21.80
CA GLY A 153 1.31 -2.27 21.96
C GLY A 153 1.88 -1.06 21.23
N LYS A 154 3.15 -0.77 21.47
CA LYS A 154 3.88 0.31 20.79
C LYS A 154 3.85 0.16 19.26
N GLY A 155 4.00 -1.07 18.76
CA GLY A 155 3.94 -1.37 17.33
C GLY A 155 2.61 -1.01 16.70
N ASP A 156 1.51 -1.25 17.42
CA ASP A 156 0.16 -0.97 16.92
C ASP A 156 -0.07 0.52 16.72
N ILE A 157 0.49 1.36 17.61
CA ILE A 157 0.42 2.81 17.49
C ILE A 157 1.16 3.29 16.24
N TYR A 158 2.37 2.76 15.99
CA TYR A 158 3.12 3.10 14.77
C TYR A 158 2.35 2.69 13.51
N VAL A 159 1.80 1.48 13.47
CA VAL A 159 1.02 1.01 12.30
C VAL A 159 -0.23 1.86 12.10
N PHE A 160 -0.92 2.26 13.19
CA PHE A 160 -2.11 3.12 13.10
C PHE A 160 -1.78 4.52 12.55
N LEU A 161 -0.71 5.14 13.01
CA LEU A 161 -0.22 6.39 12.43
C LEU A 161 0.16 6.22 10.96
N GLY A 162 0.75 5.07 10.61
CA GLY A 162 1.01 4.67 9.22
C GLY A 162 -0.28 4.57 8.39
N ALA A 163 -1.35 4.00 8.94
CA ALA A 163 -2.65 3.90 8.28
C ALA A 163 -3.26 5.28 7.96
N ILE A 164 -3.05 6.28 8.83
CA ILE A 164 -3.45 7.67 8.55
C ILE A 164 -2.65 8.20 7.35
N ALA A 165 -1.33 8.00 7.34
CA ALA A 165 -0.49 8.45 6.23
C ALA A 165 -0.84 7.75 4.90
N PHE A 166 -1.15 6.45 4.92
CA PHE A 166 -1.64 5.72 3.74
C PHE A 166 -3.03 6.20 3.29
N SER A 167 -3.90 6.60 4.22
CA SER A 167 -5.18 7.21 3.86
C SER A 167 -4.99 8.53 3.11
N ILE A 168 -4.07 9.36 3.56
CA ILE A 168 -3.69 10.60 2.86
C ILE A 168 -3.08 10.24 1.48
N HIS A 169 -2.21 9.25 1.41
CA HIS A 169 -1.61 8.78 0.14
C HIS A 169 -2.69 8.36 -0.87
N ILE A 170 -3.69 7.58 -0.45
CA ILE A 170 -4.82 7.17 -1.30
C ILE A 170 -5.57 8.39 -1.86
N LEU A 171 -5.84 9.40 -1.03
CA LEU A 171 -6.55 10.61 -1.45
C LEU A 171 -5.70 11.50 -2.36
N VAL A 172 -4.38 11.56 -2.13
CA VAL A 172 -3.43 12.27 -3.00
C VAL A 172 -3.36 11.60 -4.38
N ILE A 173 -3.31 10.27 -4.43
CA ILE A 173 -3.40 9.50 -5.69
C ILE A 173 -4.71 9.83 -6.41
N ASP A 174 -5.85 9.77 -5.74
CA ASP A 174 -7.16 10.07 -6.33
C ASP A 174 -7.19 11.46 -6.97
N TYR A 175 -6.63 12.46 -6.31
CA TYR A 175 -6.58 13.82 -6.84
C TYR A 175 -5.66 13.95 -8.06
N PHE A 176 -4.42 13.45 -7.98
CA PHE A 176 -3.42 13.71 -9.01
C PHE A 176 -3.51 12.80 -10.24
N THR A 177 -4.07 11.58 -10.11
CA THR A 177 -4.22 10.64 -11.24
C THR A 177 -5.21 11.12 -12.29
N GLN A 178 -6.09 12.04 -11.95
CA GLN A 178 -7.03 12.66 -12.90
C GLN A 178 -6.30 13.49 -13.97
N PHE A 179 -5.10 14.00 -13.65
CA PHE A 179 -4.36 14.92 -14.50
C PHE A 179 -3.03 14.37 -14.98
N ASN A 180 -2.53 13.30 -14.37
CA ASN A 180 -1.18 12.81 -14.58
C ASN A 180 -1.14 11.36 -15.07
N ASP A 181 -0.01 11.01 -15.70
CA ASP A 181 0.34 9.61 -15.99
C ASP A 181 0.71 8.91 -14.68
N GLY A 182 -0.10 7.93 -14.29
CA GLY A 182 0.05 7.20 -13.02
C GLY A 182 1.39 6.47 -12.91
N VAL A 183 1.90 5.89 -14.00
CA VAL A 183 3.16 5.13 -13.96
C VAL A 183 4.37 6.06 -13.74
N LYS A 184 4.35 7.24 -14.38
CA LYS A 184 5.39 8.25 -14.17
C LYS A 184 5.32 8.84 -12.77
N MET A 185 4.11 9.07 -12.25
CA MET A 185 3.89 9.55 -10.89
C MET A 185 4.40 8.51 -9.87
N SER A 186 4.14 7.21 -10.11
CA SER A 186 4.66 6.10 -9.31
C SER A 186 6.20 6.07 -9.27
N CYS A 187 6.85 6.28 -10.41
CA CYS A 187 8.30 6.33 -10.48
C CYS A 187 8.88 7.49 -9.64
N ILE A 188 8.29 8.69 -9.74
CA ILE A 188 8.74 9.87 -8.97
C ILE A 188 8.54 9.64 -7.48
N GLN A 189 7.39 9.11 -7.04
CA GLN A 189 7.12 8.85 -5.61
C GLN A 189 8.16 7.91 -5.00
N PHE A 190 8.65 6.90 -5.73
CA PHE A 190 9.64 5.97 -5.20
C PHE A 190 11.01 6.60 -5.03
N PHE A 191 11.46 7.42 -5.97
CA PHE A 191 12.69 8.17 -5.78
C PHE A 191 12.60 9.16 -4.63
N VAL A 192 11.46 9.87 -4.49
CA VAL A 192 11.22 10.78 -3.37
C VAL A 192 11.23 10.01 -2.05
N CYS A 193 10.51 8.89 -1.95
CA CYS A 193 10.49 8.05 -0.77
C CYS A 193 11.90 7.51 -0.43
N GLY A 194 12.63 7.02 -1.44
CA GLY A 194 13.99 6.52 -1.27
C GLY A 194 14.94 7.60 -0.73
N ILE A 195 14.90 8.81 -1.29
CA ILE A 195 15.72 9.95 -0.83
C ILE A 195 15.35 10.35 0.61
N LEU A 196 14.07 10.41 0.93
CA LEU A 196 13.60 10.75 2.29
C LEU A 196 14.00 9.69 3.33
N CYS A 197 14.05 8.42 2.96
CA CYS A 197 14.52 7.34 3.84
C CYS A 197 16.05 7.26 3.90
N PHE A 198 16.77 7.71 2.86
CA PHE A 198 18.23 7.65 2.79
C PHE A 198 18.91 8.46 3.91
N VAL A 199 18.41 9.67 4.19
CA VAL A 199 19.02 10.52 5.23
C VAL A 199 18.93 9.87 6.61
N PRO A 200 17.77 9.47 7.13
CA PRO A 200 17.70 8.80 8.43
C PRO A 200 18.38 7.42 8.43
N MET A 201 18.41 6.69 7.32
CA MET A 201 19.18 5.47 7.17
C MET A 201 20.64 5.70 7.52
N MET A 202 21.27 6.72 6.94
CA MET A 202 22.68 7.02 7.18
C MET A 202 22.95 7.60 8.57
N LEU A 203 21.99 8.30 9.18
CA LEU A 203 22.15 8.93 10.49
C LEU A 203 21.89 7.98 11.66
N PHE A 204 20.98 7.03 11.52
CA PHE A 204 20.50 6.22 12.64
C PHE A 204 20.75 4.72 12.51
N GLU A 205 20.91 4.18 11.30
CA GLU A 205 21.00 2.74 11.09
C GLU A 205 22.41 2.28 10.66
N HIS A 206 23.22 3.14 10.03
CA HIS A 206 24.57 2.84 9.54
C HIS A 206 24.65 1.49 8.83
N PRO A 207 23.90 1.31 7.72
CA PRO A 207 23.69 0.00 7.11
C PRO A 207 24.98 -0.61 6.56
N GLU A 208 25.19 -1.90 6.81
CA GLU A 208 26.25 -2.68 6.20
C GLU A 208 25.76 -3.31 4.89
N ILE A 209 26.57 -3.24 3.83
CA ILE A 209 26.25 -3.81 2.52
C ILE A 209 26.05 -5.33 2.63
N SER A 210 26.83 -6.00 3.48
CA SER A 210 26.70 -7.43 3.76
C SER A 210 25.31 -7.82 4.25
N MET A 211 24.73 -7.03 5.16
CA MET A 211 23.40 -7.27 5.71
C MET A 211 22.30 -6.99 4.69
N ILE A 212 22.45 -5.94 3.86
CA ILE A 212 21.55 -5.66 2.74
C ILE A 212 21.56 -6.83 1.74
N LEU A 213 22.73 -7.40 1.45
CA LEU A 213 22.87 -8.55 0.56
C LEU A 213 22.25 -9.82 1.15
N LEU A 214 22.32 -10.03 2.47
CA LEU A 214 21.62 -11.15 3.13
C LEU A 214 20.10 -10.99 3.03
N ALA A 215 19.58 -9.77 3.09
CA ALA A 215 18.17 -9.45 2.92
C ALA A 215 17.71 -9.36 1.45
N TRP A 216 18.49 -9.82 0.47
CA TRP A 216 18.21 -9.61 -0.96
C TRP A 216 16.83 -10.13 -1.40
N LYS A 217 16.41 -11.30 -0.91
CA LYS A 217 15.10 -11.91 -1.28
C LYS A 217 13.91 -11.02 -0.85
N PRO A 218 13.76 -10.67 0.45
CA PRO A 218 12.68 -9.79 0.89
C PRO A 218 12.77 -8.39 0.28
N ILE A 219 13.96 -7.83 0.12
CA ILE A 219 14.17 -6.51 -0.50
C ILE A 219 13.78 -6.54 -1.98
N LEU A 220 14.19 -7.56 -2.73
CA LEU A 220 13.87 -7.68 -4.15
C LEU A 220 12.37 -7.88 -4.37
N TYR A 221 11.71 -8.73 -3.57
CA TYR A 221 10.26 -8.88 -3.62
C TYR A 221 9.55 -7.56 -3.32
N ALA A 222 9.93 -6.89 -2.24
CA ALA A 222 9.35 -5.61 -1.85
C ALA A 222 9.63 -4.50 -2.88
N GLY A 223 10.82 -4.47 -3.49
CA GLY A 223 11.18 -3.48 -4.50
C GLY A 223 10.49 -3.69 -5.84
N VAL A 224 10.53 -4.91 -6.38
CA VAL A 224 9.98 -5.20 -7.70
C VAL A 224 8.47 -5.41 -7.63
N MET A 225 8.00 -6.34 -6.79
CA MET A 225 6.59 -6.71 -6.76
C MET A 225 5.75 -5.69 -5.98
N SER A 226 6.13 -5.35 -4.75
CA SER A 226 5.36 -4.40 -3.95
C SER A 226 5.47 -2.97 -4.49
N CYS A 227 6.68 -2.43 -4.66
CA CYS A 227 6.86 -1.08 -5.18
C CYS A 227 6.61 -1.02 -6.69
N GLY A 228 7.36 -1.75 -7.51
CA GLY A 228 7.27 -1.66 -8.96
C GLY A 228 5.89 -2.01 -9.51
N VAL A 229 5.32 -3.14 -9.10
CA VAL A 229 4.06 -3.65 -9.65
C VAL A 229 2.86 -3.15 -8.84
N ALA A 230 2.76 -3.47 -7.53
CA ALA A 230 1.52 -3.26 -6.77
C ALA A 230 1.15 -1.78 -6.60
N TYR A 231 2.07 -0.90 -6.22
CA TYR A 231 1.78 0.55 -6.16
C TYR A 231 1.44 1.15 -7.52
N THR A 232 2.05 0.64 -8.61
CA THR A 232 1.69 1.07 -9.95
C THR A 232 0.27 0.61 -10.32
N LEU A 233 -0.09 -0.63 -9.99
CA LEU A 233 -1.45 -1.14 -10.14
C LEU A 233 -2.45 -0.34 -9.29
N GLN A 234 -2.07 0.06 -8.07
CA GLN A 234 -2.89 0.93 -7.23
C GLN A 234 -3.15 2.26 -7.94
N ILE A 235 -2.11 2.96 -8.35
CA ILE A 235 -2.24 4.29 -8.97
C ILE A 235 -3.06 4.23 -10.25
N VAL A 236 -2.85 3.21 -11.08
CA VAL A 236 -3.61 3.02 -12.31
C VAL A 236 -5.05 2.58 -12.02
N GLY A 237 -5.23 1.68 -11.06
CA GLY A 237 -6.54 1.14 -10.70
C GLY A 237 -7.45 2.14 -9.98
N GLN A 238 -6.88 3.05 -9.19
CA GLN A 238 -7.65 4.10 -8.51
C GLN A 238 -8.17 5.18 -9.46
N LYS A 239 -7.60 5.31 -10.65
CA LYS A 239 -8.03 6.32 -11.61
C LYS A 239 -9.51 6.13 -11.94
N ASN A 240 -10.30 7.19 -11.75
CA ASN A 240 -11.76 7.21 -11.96
C ASN A 240 -12.56 6.27 -11.02
N MET A 241 -12.00 5.87 -9.90
CA MET A 241 -12.68 5.08 -8.87
C MET A 241 -12.89 5.93 -7.61
N ASN A 242 -13.98 5.68 -6.88
CA ASN A 242 -14.18 6.30 -5.58
C ASN A 242 -13.07 5.81 -4.61
N PRO A 243 -12.34 6.72 -3.93
CA PRO A 243 -11.22 6.33 -3.06
C PRO A 243 -11.63 5.41 -1.90
N THR A 244 -12.88 5.51 -1.42
CA THR A 244 -13.39 4.59 -0.39
C THR A 244 -13.57 3.17 -0.93
N VAL A 245 -14.09 3.01 -2.16
CA VAL A 245 -14.19 1.70 -2.81
C VAL A 245 -12.80 1.13 -3.08
N ALA A 246 -11.86 1.98 -3.50
CA ALA A 246 -10.47 1.57 -3.69
C ALA A 246 -9.85 1.09 -2.39
N SER A 247 -10.03 1.81 -1.28
CA SER A 247 -9.51 1.40 0.03
C SER A 247 -10.11 0.08 0.51
N LEU A 248 -11.40 -0.16 0.29
CA LEU A 248 -12.04 -1.44 0.61
C LEU A 248 -11.43 -2.61 -0.17
N ILE A 249 -11.17 -2.44 -1.47
CA ILE A 249 -10.54 -3.51 -2.27
C ILE A 249 -9.10 -3.75 -1.78
N LEU A 250 -8.36 -2.69 -1.52
CA LEU A 250 -6.97 -2.79 -1.05
C LEU A 250 -6.88 -3.46 0.32
N SER A 251 -7.88 -3.31 1.20
CA SER A 251 -7.88 -3.95 2.52
C SER A 251 -7.88 -5.49 2.46
N LEU A 252 -8.11 -6.11 1.30
CA LEU A 252 -7.85 -7.54 1.08
C LEU A 252 -6.38 -7.93 1.30
N GLU A 253 -5.46 -6.97 1.36
CA GLU A 253 -4.09 -7.25 1.78
C GLU A 253 -4.02 -7.93 3.15
N SER A 254 -4.96 -7.62 4.05
CA SER A 254 -5.06 -8.29 5.36
C SER A 254 -5.44 -9.76 5.23
N VAL A 255 -6.39 -10.09 4.35
CA VAL A 255 -6.77 -11.48 4.05
C VAL A 255 -5.58 -12.23 3.45
N THR A 256 -4.93 -11.61 2.46
CA THR A 256 -3.79 -12.23 1.79
C THR A 256 -2.56 -12.31 2.69
N SER A 257 -2.38 -11.41 3.67
CA SER A 257 -1.30 -11.50 4.66
C SER A 257 -1.46 -12.70 5.59
N VAL A 258 -2.69 -12.99 6.02
CA VAL A 258 -3.00 -14.18 6.84
C VAL A 258 -2.77 -15.46 6.03
N ILE A 259 -3.23 -15.51 4.77
CA ILE A 259 -2.99 -16.66 3.88
C ILE A 259 -1.49 -16.83 3.62
N ALA A 260 -0.75 -15.76 3.38
CA ALA A 260 0.70 -15.81 3.19
C ALA A 260 1.43 -16.28 4.46
N GLY A 261 0.99 -15.84 5.64
CA GLY A 261 1.48 -16.31 6.93
C GLY A 261 1.26 -17.81 7.12
N PHE A 262 0.08 -18.31 6.74
CA PHE A 262 -0.21 -19.75 6.75
C PHE A 262 0.70 -20.53 5.80
N LEU A 263 0.85 -20.08 4.55
CA LEU A 263 1.61 -20.82 3.53
C LEU A 263 3.13 -20.72 3.72
N VAL A 264 3.66 -19.58 4.16
CA VAL A 264 5.12 -19.32 4.22
C VAL A 264 5.68 -19.52 5.62
N LEU A 265 4.95 -19.09 6.64
CA LEU A 265 5.37 -19.15 8.05
C LEU A 265 4.74 -20.34 8.79
N HIS A 266 3.96 -21.20 8.08
CA HIS A 266 3.26 -22.38 8.64
C HIS A 266 2.39 -22.04 9.86
N GLN A 267 1.78 -20.85 9.87
CA GLN A 267 0.83 -20.44 10.90
C GLN A 267 -0.51 -21.18 10.72
N ASN A 268 -1.15 -21.58 11.82
CA ASN A 268 -2.45 -22.26 11.74
C ASN A 268 -3.56 -21.25 11.40
N LEU A 269 -4.45 -21.62 10.48
CA LEU A 269 -5.63 -20.85 10.12
C LEU A 269 -6.83 -21.32 10.97
N SER A 270 -7.36 -20.44 11.78
CA SER A 270 -8.51 -20.71 12.62
C SER A 270 -9.84 -20.57 11.88
N HIS A 271 -10.90 -21.23 12.35
CA HIS A 271 -12.27 -21.02 11.83
C HIS A 271 -12.72 -19.56 11.91
N ARG A 272 -12.25 -18.83 12.90
CA ARG A 272 -12.53 -17.41 13.12
C ARG A 272 -11.93 -16.56 11.99
N GLU A 273 -10.70 -16.83 11.59
CA GLU A 273 -10.03 -16.15 10.49
C GLU A 273 -10.72 -16.43 9.14
N LEU A 274 -11.22 -17.65 8.94
CA LEU A 274 -12.03 -17.98 7.75
C LEU A 274 -13.33 -17.18 7.67
N ILE A 275 -14.03 -17.00 8.79
CA ILE A 275 -15.22 -16.14 8.87
C ILE A 275 -14.84 -14.69 8.53
N GLY A 276 -13.72 -14.19 9.08
CA GLY A 276 -13.19 -12.87 8.78
C GLY A 276 -12.93 -12.66 7.29
N CYS A 277 -12.28 -13.61 6.63
CA CYS A 277 -12.06 -13.60 5.18
C CYS A 277 -13.37 -13.51 4.38
N GLY A 278 -14.39 -14.31 4.77
CA GLY A 278 -15.70 -14.30 4.15
C GLY A 278 -16.41 -12.95 4.28
N LEU A 279 -16.38 -12.34 5.47
CA LEU A 279 -16.96 -11.01 5.69
C LEU A 279 -16.27 -9.93 4.87
N MET A 280 -14.96 -9.95 4.79
CA MET A 280 -14.17 -9.03 3.96
C MET A 280 -14.58 -9.12 2.49
N PHE A 281 -14.72 -10.34 1.98
CA PHE A 281 -15.14 -10.55 0.60
C PHE A 281 -16.55 -10.03 0.33
N ILE A 282 -17.52 -10.31 1.23
CA ILE A 282 -18.89 -9.80 1.16
C ILE A 282 -18.92 -8.27 1.15
N ALA A 283 -18.14 -7.63 2.03
CA ALA A 283 -18.05 -6.19 2.12
C ALA A 283 -17.59 -5.55 0.79
N ILE A 284 -16.59 -6.15 0.14
CA ILE A 284 -16.06 -5.64 -1.13
C ILE A 284 -17.06 -5.78 -2.26
N VAL A 285 -17.74 -6.92 -2.34
CA VAL A 285 -18.81 -7.12 -3.35
C VAL A 285 -19.92 -6.10 -3.16
N LEU A 286 -20.38 -5.91 -1.91
CA LEU A 286 -21.45 -4.96 -1.59
C LEU A 286 -21.06 -3.51 -1.91
N ALA A 287 -19.79 -3.12 -1.74
CA ALA A 287 -19.32 -1.77 -2.05
C ALA A 287 -19.30 -1.45 -3.55
N GLN A 288 -19.37 -2.46 -4.42
CA GLN A 288 -19.35 -2.30 -5.88
C GLN A 288 -20.75 -2.34 -6.51
N LEU A 289 -21.77 -2.69 -5.73
CA LEU A 289 -23.17 -2.64 -6.12
C LEU A 289 -23.76 -1.24 -5.95
#